data_c373bf620c200a38088418094ac3a4e3
#
_entry.id   c373bf620c200a38088418094ac3a4e3
#
_cell.length_a   1.000
_cell.length_b   1.000
_cell.length_c   1.000
_cell.angle_alpha   90.00
_cell.angle_beta   90.00
_cell.angle_gamma   90.00
#
_symmetry.space_group_name_H-M   'P 1'
#
loop_
_entity.id
_entity.type
_entity.pdbx_description
1 polymer ?
#
loop_
_entity_poly.entity_id
_entity_poly.type
_entity_poly.pdbx_seq_one_letter_code
_entity_poly.pdbx_strand_id
1 'polypeptide(L)'
;HHGRADAGNFARMTNQLWDISPPVHAGAPVFPGDTAYAQQWSAQIGPGCPVNVNALTLSPHVGAHADAPLHYDPAGAAIGAVDLAPYLGPCRVIHAIGVRPLILWEHLAHATQALPPRVLVRTYERMPVDAWDAQLAAFAPETVERLADAGVRLIGIDTASIDPADSKTLDSHQVIRRRDVRVLENLVLDEVREGDYELIALPLKLVTADASPVRAVLRAL
;
A
#
# COMPACT_ATOMS: atom_id res chain seq x y z
N HIS A 1 33.86 33.32 -6.36
CA HIS A 1 32.57 32.95 -6.93
C HIS A 1 32.53 31.46 -7.32
N HIS A 2 32.45 30.57 -6.37
CA HIS A 2 32.06 29.16 -6.64
C HIS A 2 31.53 28.60 -5.32
N GLY A 3 30.25 28.21 -5.25
CA GLY A 3 29.79 27.50 -4.08
C GLY A 3 28.34 27.70 -3.62
N ARG A 4 27.43 28.16 -4.48
CA ARG A 4 26.01 28.27 -4.10
C ARG A 4 25.01 27.44 -4.97
N ALA A 5 25.47 26.80 -6.02
CA ALA A 5 24.57 26.05 -6.91
C ALA A 5 24.25 24.63 -6.42
N ASP A 6 25.14 24.00 -5.65
CA ASP A 6 24.99 22.59 -5.27
C ASP A 6 24.10 22.34 -4.05
N ALA A 7 24.11 23.27 -3.07
CA ALA A 7 23.31 23.07 -1.86
C ALA A 7 21.79 23.11 -2.12
N GLY A 8 21.35 23.93 -3.06
CA GLY A 8 19.93 24.02 -3.42
C GLY A 8 19.42 22.80 -4.17
N ASN A 9 20.27 22.17 -4.96
CA ASN A 9 19.90 20.97 -5.72
C ASN A 9 19.90 19.72 -4.83
N PHE A 10 20.84 19.64 -3.90
CA PHE A 10 20.90 18.55 -2.92
C PHE A 10 19.72 18.59 -1.94
N ALA A 11 19.37 19.79 -1.44
CA ALA A 11 18.20 19.95 -0.57
C ALA A 11 16.87 19.62 -1.27
N ARG A 12 16.76 19.88 -2.59
CA ARG A 12 15.59 19.46 -3.39
C ARG A 12 15.50 17.94 -3.55
N MET A 13 16.62 17.24 -3.70
CA MET A 13 16.65 15.77 -3.83
C MET A 13 16.28 15.09 -2.51
N THR A 14 16.75 15.59 -1.36
CA THR A 14 16.48 14.99 -0.04
C THR A 14 15.05 15.22 0.46
N ASN A 15 14.31 16.21 -0.12
CA ASN A 15 12.93 16.50 0.24
C ASN A 15 11.91 16.00 -0.77
N GLN A 16 12.34 15.26 -1.81
CA GLN A 16 11.40 14.72 -2.79
C GLN A 16 10.53 13.65 -2.17
N LEU A 17 9.21 13.80 -2.36
CA LEU A 17 8.20 12.84 -1.97
C LEU A 17 7.48 12.31 -3.21
N TRP A 18 7.20 11.02 -3.21
CA TRP A 18 6.29 10.39 -4.16
C TRP A 18 5.02 10.02 -3.42
N ASP A 19 3.89 10.59 -3.81
CA ASP A 19 2.59 10.19 -3.33
C ASP A 19 2.19 8.90 -4.06
N ILE A 20 2.17 7.80 -3.35
CA ILE A 20 1.87 6.48 -3.91
C ILE A 20 0.49 5.98 -3.49
N SER A 21 -0.45 6.91 -3.31
CA SER A 21 -1.84 6.62 -2.95
C SER A 21 -2.78 7.08 -4.06
N PRO A 22 -3.75 6.24 -4.50
CA PRO A 22 -4.75 6.67 -5.46
C PRO A 22 -5.75 7.64 -4.81
N PRO A 23 -6.42 8.49 -5.61
CA PRO A 23 -7.47 9.34 -5.09
C PRO A 23 -8.66 8.52 -4.59
N VAL A 24 -9.25 8.94 -3.48
CA VAL A 24 -10.46 8.34 -2.92
C VAL A 24 -11.61 9.31 -3.04
N HIS A 25 -12.68 8.88 -3.73
CA HIS A 25 -13.88 9.66 -4.01
C HIS A 25 -15.04 8.70 -4.30
N ALA A 26 -16.25 9.23 -4.54
CA ALA A 26 -17.44 8.42 -4.75
C ALA A 26 -17.34 7.38 -5.87
N GLY A 27 -16.51 7.63 -6.88
CA GLY A 27 -16.28 6.70 -7.99
C GLY A 27 -15.04 5.81 -7.82
N ALA A 28 -14.36 5.85 -6.68
CA ALA A 28 -13.18 5.03 -6.46
C ALA A 28 -13.54 3.53 -6.48
N PRO A 29 -12.75 2.69 -7.19
CA PRO A 29 -13.00 1.26 -7.22
C PRO A 29 -12.89 0.66 -5.82
N VAL A 30 -13.76 -0.30 -5.55
CA VAL A 30 -13.72 -1.16 -4.37
C VAL A 30 -13.81 -2.61 -4.80
N PHE A 31 -13.40 -3.52 -3.93
CA PHE A 31 -13.58 -4.94 -4.17
C PHE A 31 -15.08 -5.24 -4.41
N PRO A 32 -15.45 -6.06 -5.42
CA PRO A 32 -16.86 -6.34 -5.71
C PRO A 32 -17.63 -6.81 -4.47
N GLY A 33 -18.71 -6.09 -4.15
CA GLY A 33 -19.54 -6.35 -2.97
C GLY A 33 -19.13 -5.56 -1.71
N ASP A 34 -17.99 -4.88 -1.74
CA ASP A 34 -17.56 -4.03 -0.62
C ASP A 34 -18.26 -2.67 -0.63
N THR A 35 -18.17 -1.96 0.48
CA THR A 35 -18.80 -0.64 0.69
C THR A 35 -18.13 0.42 -0.18
N ALA A 36 -18.89 1.06 -1.07
CA ALA A 36 -18.42 2.19 -1.85
C ALA A 36 -18.21 3.42 -0.95
N TYR A 37 -17.22 4.24 -1.33
CA TYR A 37 -16.99 5.52 -0.65
C TYR A 37 -18.20 6.44 -0.86
N ALA A 38 -18.64 7.07 0.22
CA ALA A 38 -19.65 8.11 0.21
C ALA A 38 -19.34 9.19 1.25
N GLN A 39 -19.77 10.39 0.98
CA GLN A 39 -19.66 11.49 1.92
C GLN A 39 -20.94 12.33 1.93
N GLN A 40 -21.23 12.92 3.06
CA GLN A 40 -22.36 13.83 3.25
C GLN A 40 -21.92 15.03 4.07
N TRP A 41 -22.48 16.20 3.76
CA TRP A 41 -22.26 17.37 4.57
C TRP A 41 -23.05 17.28 5.88
N SER A 42 -22.34 17.34 7.01
CA SER A 42 -22.95 17.51 8.33
C SER A 42 -23.16 18.97 8.65
N ALA A 43 -22.31 19.87 8.12
CA ALA A 43 -22.42 21.31 8.21
C ALA A 43 -21.81 21.94 6.97
N GLN A 44 -22.33 23.07 6.54
CA GLN A 44 -21.80 23.87 5.43
C GLN A 44 -21.73 25.34 5.81
N ILE A 45 -20.69 26.02 5.38
CA ILE A 45 -20.52 27.46 5.61
C ILE A 45 -21.70 28.22 5.02
N GLY A 46 -22.29 29.07 5.82
CA GLY A 46 -23.42 29.93 5.47
C GLY A 46 -23.86 30.76 6.69
N PRO A 47 -25.04 31.46 6.61
CA PRO A 47 -25.54 32.23 7.73
C PRO A 47 -25.68 31.35 8.99
N GLY A 48 -24.99 31.74 10.06
CA GLY A 48 -25.05 31.03 11.34
C GLY A 48 -24.15 29.77 11.42
N CYS A 49 -23.38 29.44 10.37
CA CYS A 49 -22.49 28.30 10.38
C CYS A 49 -21.13 28.68 9.79
N PRO A 50 -20.02 28.68 10.56
CA PRO A 50 -18.72 29.11 10.11
C PRO A 50 -17.85 27.99 9.55
N VAL A 51 -18.32 26.76 9.46
CA VAL A 51 -17.51 25.59 9.09
C VAL A 51 -18.16 24.71 8.04
N ASN A 52 -17.34 23.97 7.31
CA ASN A 52 -17.75 22.81 6.53
C ASN A 52 -17.31 21.54 7.25
N VAL A 53 -18.22 20.60 7.44
CA VAL A 53 -17.92 19.29 8.05
C VAL A 53 -18.57 18.19 7.23
N ASN A 54 -17.75 17.20 6.82
CA ASN A 54 -18.21 16.00 6.16
C ASN A 54 -18.39 14.84 7.15
N ALA A 55 -19.33 13.96 6.85
CA ALA A 55 -19.38 12.59 7.35
C ALA A 55 -18.95 11.65 6.23
N LEU A 56 -18.06 10.71 6.52
CA LEU A 56 -17.56 9.75 5.54
C LEU A 56 -18.07 8.35 5.84
N THR A 57 -18.45 7.63 4.78
CA THR A 57 -18.69 6.18 4.81
C THR A 57 -17.73 5.55 3.83
N LEU A 58 -16.94 4.58 4.29
CA LEU A 58 -15.96 3.90 3.44
C LEU A 58 -15.61 2.53 4.00
N SER A 59 -15.22 1.62 3.10
CA SER A 59 -14.49 0.43 3.48
C SER A 59 -13.06 0.81 3.87
N PRO A 60 -12.48 0.24 4.94
CA PRO A 60 -11.08 0.49 5.26
C PRO A 60 -10.11 -0.07 4.20
N HIS A 61 -10.60 -0.83 3.21
CA HIS A 61 -9.85 -1.34 2.07
C HIS A 61 -9.93 -0.45 0.83
N VAL A 62 -10.57 0.71 0.90
CA VAL A 62 -10.62 1.65 -0.24
C VAL A 62 -9.28 2.37 -0.41
N GLY A 63 -8.85 2.51 -1.67
CA GLY A 63 -7.58 3.17 -1.98
C GLY A 63 -6.36 2.44 -1.40
N ALA A 64 -5.26 3.16 -1.21
CA ALA A 64 -4.09 2.59 -0.53
C ALA A 64 -4.45 2.28 0.92
N HIS A 65 -4.18 1.05 1.36
CA HIS A 65 -4.57 0.59 2.67
C HIS A 65 -3.62 -0.46 3.23
N ALA A 66 -3.70 -0.65 4.54
CA ALA A 66 -3.00 -1.70 5.27
C ALA A 66 -4.03 -2.65 5.87
N ASP A 67 -3.90 -3.95 5.59
CA ASP A 67 -4.68 -4.98 6.26
C ASP A 67 -4.07 -5.27 7.64
N ALA A 68 -4.93 -5.42 8.64
CA ALA A 68 -4.51 -5.97 9.93
C ALA A 68 -4.58 -7.51 9.91
N PRO A 69 -3.86 -8.19 10.81
CA PRO A 69 -4.01 -9.63 10.99
C PRO A 69 -5.46 -10.08 11.17
N LEU A 70 -6.29 -9.27 11.82
CA LEU A 70 -7.73 -9.56 12.00
C LEU A 70 -8.46 -9.80 10.66
N HIS A 71 -8.00 -9.20 9.57
CA HIS A 71 -8.64 -9.35 8.27
C HIS A 71 -8.65 -10.81 7.79
N TYR A 72 -7.61 -11.57 8.09
CA TYR A 72 -7.43 -12.96 7.61
C TYR A 72 -7.18 -13.97 8.73
N ASP A 73 -7.33 -13.55 9.99
CA ASP A 73 -7.18 -14.39 11.18
C ASP A 73 -8.18 -13.93 12.25
N PRO A 74 -9.15 -14.78 12.61
CA PRO A 74 -10.16 -14.39 13.61
C PRO A 74 -9.56 -14.07 15.00
N ALA A 75 -8.36 -14.57 15.29
CA ALA A 75 -7.62 -14.26 16.51
C ALA A 75 -6.56 -13.17 16.30
N GLY A 76 -6.49 -12.58 15.11
CA GLY A 76 -5.50 -11.57 14.77
C GLY A 76 -5.77 -10.21 15.41
N ALA A 77 -4.71 -9.43 15.55
CA ALA A 77 -4.81 -8.07 16.05
C ALA A 77 -5.55 -7.15 15.08
N ALA A 78 -6.39 -6.25 15.62
CA ALA A 78 -6.98 -5.17 14.84
C ALA A 78 -5.91 -4.13 14.44
N ILE A 79 -6.23 -3.31 13.45
CA ILE A 79 -5.25 -2.36 12.89
C ILE A 79 -4.76 -1.34 13.90
N GLY A 80 -5.58 -0.95 14.86
CA GLY A 80 -5.20 -0.01 15.92
C GLY A 80 -4.23 -0.59 16.94
N ALA A 81 -4.01 -1.90 16.94
CA ALA A 81 -3.14 -2.61 17.89
C ALA A 81 -1.82 -3.11 17.28
N VAL A 82 -1.62 -2.98 15.96
CA VAL A 82 -0.38 -3.42 15.31
C VAL A 82 0.78 -2.49 15.62
N ASP A 83 1.99 -3.04 15.64
CA ASP A 83 3.22 -2.26 15.73
C ASP A 83 3.37 -1.38 14.49
N LEU A 84 3.81 -0.12 14.67
CA LEU A 84 4.00 0.82 13.57
C LEU A 84 5.32 0.64 12.81
N ALA A 85 6.30 -0.02 13.40
CA ALA A 85 7.63 -0.14 12.81
C ALA A 85 7.63 -0.71 11.37
N PRO A 86 6.82 -1.71 11.00
CA PRO A 86 6.78 -2.19 9.63
C PRO A 86 6.37 -1.15 8.59
N TYR A 87 5.60 -0.14 8.98
CA TYR A 87 5.01 0.85 8.05
C TYR A 87 5.88 2.09 7.85
N LEU A 88 7.08 2.11 8.41
CA LEU A 88 7.96 3.27 8.37
C LEU A 88 9.43 2.84 8.29
N GLY A 89 10.11 3.20 7.21
CA GLY A 89 11.54 2.97 7.10
C GLY A 89 11.98 2.51 5.70
N PRO A 90 13.24 2.05 5.57
CA PRO A 90 13.80 1.65 4.28
C PRO A 90 12.98 0.58 3.58
N CYS A 91 12.75 0.78 2.28
CA CYS A 91 12.04 -0.16 1.43
C CYS A 91 12.68 -0.22 0.04
N ARG A 92 12.45 -1.32 -0.66
CA ARG A 92 12.82 -1.47 -2.07
C ARG A 92 11.58 -1.59 -2.92
N VAL A 93 11.51 -0.79 -4.00
CA VAL A 93 10.55 -0.95 -5.07
C VAL A 93 11.16 -1.85 -6.13
N ILE A 94 10.48 -2.94 -6.46
CA ILE A 94 10.90 -3.90 -7.47
C ILE A 94 9.87 -3.91 -8.59
N HIS A 95 10.33 -3.85 -9.83
CA HIS A 95 9.46 -3.87 -11.00
C HIS A 95 9.20 -5.30 -11.46
N ALA A 96 7.93 -5.66 -11.57
CA ALA A 96 7.41 -6.85 -12.23
C ALA A 96 6.27 -6.43 -13.18
N ILE A 97 6.53 -5.40 -13.98
CA ILE A 97 5.53 -4.75 -14.83
C ILE A 97 5.03 -5.75 -15.89
N GLY A 98 3.70 -5.89 -15.97
CA GLY A 98 3.04 -6.78 -16.92
C GLY A 98 2.98 -8.25 -16.48
N VAL A 99 3.59 -8.61 -15.36
CA VAL A 99 3.53 -9.98 -14.83
C VAL A 99 2.12 -10.30 -14.35
N ARG A 100 1.56 -11.39 -14.84
CA ARG A 100 0.22 -11.90 -14.49
C ARG A 100 0.18 -13.41 -14.71
N PRO A 101 -0.67 -14.17 -14.01
CA PRO A 101 -1.50 -13.75 -12.88
C PRO A 101 -0.73 -13.68 -11.55
N LEU A 102 0.43 -14.35 -11.44
CA LEU A 102 1.18 -14.47 -10.19
C LEU A 102 2.62 -13.98 -10.36
N ILE A 103 3.07 -13.20 -9.38
CA ILE A 103 4.46 -12.78 -9.25
C ILE A 103 5.23 -13.94 -8.64
N LEU A 104 6.09 -14.57 -9.46
CA LEU A 104 7.00 -15.63 -9.04
C LEU A 104 8.30 -15.02 -8.53
N TRP A 105 9.05 -15.77 -7.75
CA TRP A 105 10.36 -15.30 -7.27
C TRP A 105 11.29 -14.89 -8.42
N GLU A 106 11.28 -15.62 -9.52
CA GLU A 106 12.11 -15.31 -10.72
C GLU A 106 11.83 -13.92 -11.28
N HIS A 107 10.61 -13.39 -11.11
CA HIS A 107 10.26 -12.03 -11.54
C HIS A 107 10.90 -10.94 -10.68
N LEU A 108 11.32 -11.27 -9.45
CA LEU A 108 11.92 -10.35 -8.50
C LEU A 108 13.42 -10.58 -8.31
N ALA A 109 13.95 -11.73 -8.72
CA ALA A 109 15.30 -12.20 -8.38
C ALA A 109 16.41 -11.20 -8.74
N HIS A 110 16.23 -10.42 -9.81
CA HIS A 110 17.19 -9.40 -10.27
C HIS A 110 17.43 -8.30 -9.24
N ALA A 111 16.54 -8.12 -8.24
CA ALA A 111 16.57 -7.01 -7.31
C ALA A 111 16.46 -7.46 -5.84
N THR A 112 16.75 -8.73 -5.54
CA THR A 112 16.56 -9.29 -4.19
C THR A 112 17.83 -9.36 -3.34
N GLN A 113 18.92 -8.75 -3.79
CA GLN A 113 20.16 -8.73 -3.02
C GLN A 113 20.08 -7.69 -1.90
N ALA A 114 20.45 -8.10 -0.68
CA ALA A 114 20.48 -7.22 0.50
C ALA A 114 19.15 -6.45 0.70
N LEU A 115 18.03 -7.17 0.68
CA LEU A 115 16.70 -6.56 0.82
C LEU A 115 16.55 -5.82 2.14
N PRO A 116 16.00 -4.59 2.12
CA PRO A 116 15.51 -3.95 3.33
C PRO A 116 14.26 -4.68 3.85
N PRO A 117 13.78 -4.37 5.07
CA PRO A 117 12.64 -5.07 5.66
C PRO A 117 11.29 -4.84 4.94
N ARG A 118 11.24 -3.98 3.95
CA ARG A 118 10.02 -3.62 3.21
C ARG A 118 10.27 -3.73 1.72
N VAL A 119 9.34 -4.39 1.01
CA VAL A 119 9.41 -4.57 -0.44
C VAL A 119 8.06 -4.21 -1.04
N LEU A 120 8.07 -3.30 -2.01
CA LEU A 120 6.90 -2.91 -2.79
C LEU A 120 7.08 -3.38 -4.22
N VAL A 121 6.09 -4.04 -4.81
CA VAL A 121 6.16 -4.56 -6.17
C VAL A 121 5.23 -3.79 -7.08
N ARG A 122 5.80 -3.23 -8.15
CA ARG A 122 5.07 -2.56 -9.22
C ARG A 122 4.73 -3.56 -10.32
N THR A 123 3.43 -3.70 -10.62
CA THR A 123 2.93 -4.60 -11.67
C THR A 123 2.29 -3.86 -12.84
N TYR A 124 1.81 -2.65 -12.62
CA TYR A 124 1.21 -1.83 -13.66
C TYR A 124 2.22 -0.86 -14.28
N GLU A 125 2.14 -0.71 -15.57
CA GLU A 125 2.68 0.46 -16.27
C GLU A 125 1.96 1.72 -15.75
N ARG A 126 0.62 1.66 -15.76
CA ARG A 126 -0.27 2.68 -15.20
C ARG A 126 -1.40 2.00 -14.42
N MET A 127 -1.48 2.29 -13.13
CA MET A 127 -2.51 1.74 -12.26
C MET A 127 -3.91 2.24 -12.68
N PRO A 128 -4.93 1.35 -12.81
CA PRO A 128 -6.29 1.74 -13.13
C PRO A 128 -6.98 2.35 -11.89
N VAL A 129 -6.79 3.66 -11.67
CA VAL A 129 -7.33 4.35 -10.48
C VAL A 129 -8.85 4.55 -10.51
N ASP A 130 -9.48 4.41 -11.70
CA ASP A 130 -10.91 4.65 -11.91
C ASP A 130 -11.70 3.37 -12.20
N ALA A 131 -11.07 2.20 -12.24
CA ALA A 131 -11.72 0.95 -12.62
C ALA A 131 -11.21 -0.22 -11.79
N TRP A 132 -12.13 -1.16 -11.50
CA TRP A 132 -11.76 -2.44 -10.92
C TRP A 132 -11.08 -3.33 -11.96
N ASP A 133 -9.94 -3.93 -11.60
CA ASP A 133 -9.22 -4.90 -12.43
C ASP A 133 -9.47 -6.32 -11.92
N ALA A 134 -10.35 -7.05 -12.58
CA ALA A 134 -10.63 -8.45 -12.25
C ALA A 134 -9.45 -9.39 -12.57
N GLN A 135 -8.48 -8.95 -13.37
CA GLN A 135 -7.29 -9.70 -13.78
C GLN A 135 -6.04 -9.20 -13.04
N LEU A 136 -6.20 -8.69 -11.81
CA LEU A 136 -5.10 -8.17 -11.02
C LEU A 136 -3.97 -9.18 -10.84
N ALA A 137 -2.72 -8.68 -10.85
CA ALA A 137 -1.57 -9.49 -10.47
C ALA A 137 -1.55 -9.70 -8.96
N ALA A 138 -1.19 -10.90 -8.52
CA ALA A 138 -1.06 -11.28 -7.13
C ALA A 138 0.29 -11.95 -6.88
N PHE A 139 0.66 -12.17 -5.63
CA PHE A 139 1.87 -12.93 -5.31
C PHE A 139 1.60 -14.44 -5.37
N ALA A 140 2.55 -15.20 -5.91
CA ALA A 140 2.63 -16.61 -5.60
C ALA A 140 2.97 -16.79 -4.11
N PRO A 141 2.35 -17.74 -3.39
CA PRO A 141 2.63 -17.93 -1.97
C PRO A 141 4.12 -18.19 -1.67
N GLU A 142 4.81 -18.96 -2.52
CA GLU A 142 6.23 -19.24 -2.37
C GLU A 142 7.09 -17.96 -2.46
N THR A 143 6.67 -16.99 -3.25
CA THR A 143 7.35 -15.70 -3.36
C THR A 143 7.29 -14.95 -2.03
N VAL A 144 6.13 -14.94 -1.39
CA VAL A 144 5.95 -14.33 -0.07
C VAL A 144 6.79 -15.06 0.99
N GLU A 145 6.82 -16.39 0.96
CA GLU A 145 7.67 -17.19 1.86
C GLU A 145 9.15 -16.82 1.69
N ARG A 146 9.63 -16.71 0.46
CA ARG A 146 11.04 -16.36 0.18
C ARG A 146 11.37 -14.93 0.60
N LEU A 147 10.47 -13.98 0.43
CA LEU A 147 10.65 -12.61 0.94
C LEU A 147 10.75 -12.62 2.46
N ALA A 148 9.88 -13.36 3.15
CA ALA A 148 9.94 -13.51 4.60
C ALA A 148 11.26 -14.16 5.06
N ASP A 149 11.75 -15.20 4.36
CA ASP A 149 13.05 -15.82 4.62
C ASP A 149 14.20 -14.82 4.49
N ALA A 150 14.10 -13.86 3.58
CA ALA A 150 15.08 -12.79 3.39
C ALA A 150 14.98 -11.66 4.43
N GLY A 151 14.08 -11.74 5.39
CA GLY A 151 13.93 -10.75 6.45
C GLY A 151 12.89 -9.67 6.18
N VAL A 152 12.11 -9.79 5.10
CA VAL A 152 11.05 -8.83 4.80
C VAL A 152 9.93 -8.94 5.84
N ARG A 153 9.48 -7.78 6.33
CA ARG A 153 8.42 -7.64 7.35
C ARG A 153 7.18 -6.94 6.83
N LEU A 154 7.27 -6.30 5.67
CA LEU A 154 6.14 -5.70 4.97
C LEU A 154 6.30 -5.89 3.47
N ILE A 155 5.24 -6.36 2.84
CA ILE A 155 5.11 -6.39 1.39
C ILE A 155 4.03 -5.41 0.95
N GLY A 156 4.22 -4.82 -0.22
CA GLY A 156 3.21 -3.96 -0.83
C GLY A 156 3.08 -4.23 -2.32
N ILE A 157 1.91 -3.93 -2.86
CA ILE A 157 1.58 -4.13 -4.25
C ILE A 157 0.69 -2.99 -4.77
N ASP A 158 0.77 -2.73 -6.06
CA ASP A 158 -0.05 -1.74 -6.74
C ASP A 158 -1.41 -2.29 -7.24
N THR A 159 -1.78 -3.49 -6.81
CA THR A 159 -3.10 -4.08 -7.09
C THR A 159 -3.96 -4.13 -5.83
N ALA A 160 -5.25 -4.46 -6.01
CA ALA A 160 -6.23 -4.47 -4.93
C ALA A 160 -6.04 -5.61 -3.93
N SER A 161 -5.26 -6.65 -4.26
CA SER A 161 -5.04 -7.80 -3.38
C SER A 161 -3.72 -8.50 -3.70
N ILE A 162 -3.07 -9.02 -2.66
CA ILE A 162 -1.92 -9.91 -2.80
C ILE A 162 -2.32 -11.34 -3.19
N ASP A 163 -3.61 -11.67 -3.14
CA ASP A 163 -4.16 -12.92 -3.66
C ASP A 163 -5.07 -12.65 -4.87
N PRO A 164 -5.29 -13.65 -5.75
CA PRO A 164 -6.23 -13.51 -6.86
C PRO A 164 -7.62 -13.08 -6.37
N ALA A 165 -8.30 -12.25 -7.15
CA ALA A 165 -9.62 -11.70 -6.78
C ALA A 165 -10.68 -12.78 -6.53
N ASP A 166 -10.56 -13.92 -7.19
CA ASP A 166 -11.46 -15.07 -7.05
C ASP A 166 -10.98 -16.12 -6.03
N SER A 167 -9.88 -15.87 -5.34
CA SER A 167 -9.36 -16.81 -4.34
C SER A 167 -10.36 -17.06 -3.21
N LYS A 168 -10.51 -18.30 -2.82
CA LYS A 168 -11.34 -18.73 -1.69
C LYS A 168 -10.51 -19.14 -0.47
N THR A 169 -9.21 -19.21 -0.61
CA THR A 169 -8.28 -19.67 0.42
C THR A 169 -7.28 -18.59 0.86
N LEU A 170 -7.10 -17.54 0.04
CA LEU A 170 -6.18 -16.43 0.30
C LEU A 170 -4.78 -16.91 0.69
N ASP A 171 -4.16 -17.70 -0.16
CA ASP A 171 -2.93 -18.43 0.17
C ASP A 171 -1.77 -17.50 0.56
N SER A 172 -1.60 -16.37 -0.12
CA SER A 172 -0.57 -15.38 0.25
C SER A 172 -0.89 -14.65 1.56
N HIS A 173 -2.15 -14.33 1.84
CA HIS A 173 -2.56 -13.82 3.15
C HIS A 173 -2.29 -14.85 4.25
N GLN A 174 -2.47 -16.15 3.99
CA GLN A 174 -2.14 -17.19 4.97
C GLN A 174 -0.63 -17.29 5.23
N VAL A 175 0.20 -17.02 4.23
CA VAL A 175 1.66 -16.94 4.43
C VAL A 175 2.01 -15.76 5.33
N ILE A 176 1.51 -14.55 5.04
CA ILE A 176 1.82 -13.39 5.87
C ILE A 176 1.27 -13.53 7.29
N ARG A 177 0.17 -14.24 7.48
CA ARG A 177 -0.32 -14.61 8.79
C ARG A 177 0.70 -15.45 9.58
N ARG A 178 1.19 -16.54 8.98
CA ARG A 178 2.14 -17.45 9.63
C ARG A 178 3.50 -16.81 9.88
N ARG A 179 3.93 -15.95 8.95
CA ARG A 179 5.26 -15.34 8.96
C ARG A 179 5.29 -13.97 9.64
N ASP A 180 4.16 -13.49 10.13
CA ASP A 180 4.02 -12.18 10.77
C ASP A 180 4.53 -11.04 9.88
N VAL A 181 4.13 -11.05 8.63
CA VAL A 181 4.43 -10.03 7.63
C VAL A 181 3.22 -9.10 7.47
N ARG A 182 3.47 -7.79 7.35
CA ARG A 182 2.42 -6.79 7.09
C ARG A 182 2.25 -6.57 5.61
N VAL A 183 1.13 -5.95 5.21
CA VAL A 183 0.77 -5.78 3.81
C VAL A 183 0.18 -4.42 3.53
N LEU A 184 0.56 -3.85 2.38
CA LEU A 184 -0.07 -2.68 1.77
C LEU A 184 -0.59 -3.07 0.39
N GLU A 185 -1.81 -2.63 0.07
CA GLU A 185 -2.44 -2.89 -1.22
C GLU A 185 -2.95 -1.59 -1.85
N ASN A 186 -3.21 -1.61 -3.16
CA ASN A 186 -3.65 -0.46 -3.94
C ASN A 186 -2.68 0.73 -3.95
N LEU A 187 -1.39 0.47 -3.94
CA LEU A 187 -0.39 1.52 -4.11
C LEU A 187 -0.35 2.02 -5.56
N VAL A 188 0.01 3.28 -5.77
CA VAL A 188 0.30 3.82 -7.11
C VAL A 188 1.81 3.96 -7.26
N LEU A 189 2.41 3.12 -8.10
CA LEU A 189 3.85 3.09 -8.30
C LEU A 189 4.26 3.53 -9.72
N ASP A 190 3.35 4.17 -10.46
CA ASP A 190 3.48 4.49 -11.88
C ASP A 190 4.76 5.26 -12.21
N GLU A 191 5.13 6.23 -11.39
CA GLU A 191 6.28 7.11 -11.61
C GLU A 191 7.50 6.71 -10.76
N VAL A 192 7.42 5.60 -10.06
CA VAL A 192 8.46 5.18 -9.14
C VAL A 192 9.43 4.25 -9.84
N ARG A 193 10.70 4.65 -9.89
CA ARG A 193 11.79 3.81 -10.40
C ARG A 193 12.11 2.69 -9.42
N GLU A 194 12.59 1.58 -9.94
CA GLU A 194 13.15 0.51 -9.12
C GLU A 194 14.33 1.03 -8.29
N GLY A 195 14.36 0.69 -7.01
CA GLY A 195 15.42 1.14 -6.12
C GLY A 195 14.95 1.27 -4.67
N ASP A 196 15.79 1.86 -3.85
CA ASP A 196 15.56 1.98 -2.41
C ASP A 196 15.09 3.38 -2.05
N TYR A 197 14.12 3.41 -1.12
CA TYR A 197 13.43 4.61 -0.63
C TYR A 197 13.15 4.46 0.85
N GLU A 198 12.68 5.53 1.47
CA GLU A 198 12.00 5.45 2.77
C GLU A 198 10.49 5.39 2.55
N LEU A 199 9.84 4.35 3.08
CA LEU A 199 8.39 4.23 3.11
C LEU A 199 7.82 4.94 4.33
N ILE A 200 6.73 5.67 4.14
CA ILE A 200 5.89 6.22 5.20
C ILE A 200 4.45 5.89 4.85
N ALA A 201 3.83 4.96 5.59
CA ALA A 201 2.48 4.47 5.28
C ALA A 201 1.77 4.05 6.58
N LEU A 202 1.67 4.97 7.53
CA LEU A 202 1.13 4.68 8.86
C LEU A 202 -0.39 4.47 8.80
N PRO A 203 -0.90 3.35 9.33
CA PRO A 203 -2.34 3.13 9.46
C PRO A 203 -2.94 3.99 10.59
N LEU A 204 -4.24 4.25 10.50
CA LEU A 204 -4.98 4.91 11.56
C LEU A 204 -5.13 3.97 12.76
N LYS A 205 -5.24 4.57 13.95
CA LYS A 205 -5.48 3.81 15.18
C LYS A 205 -6.97 3.48 15.35
N LEU A 206 -7.50 2.70 14.42
CA LEU A 206 -8.87 2.19 14.48
C LEU A 206 -8.87 0.92 15.34
N VAL A 207 -9.33 1.02 16.57
CA VAL A 207 -9.10 0.06 17.65
C VAL A 207 -9.63 -1.34 17.33
N THR A 208 -10.73 -1.45 16.58
CA THR A 208 -11.38 -2.73 16.29
C THR A 208 -11.52 -3.04 14.80
N ALA A 209 -10.92 -2.22 13.91
CA ALA A 209 -11.03 -2.43 12.47
C ALA A 209 -10.01 -3.45 11.95
N ASP A 210 -10.40 -4.12 10.86
CA ASP A 210 -9.60 -5.15 10.18
C ASP A 210 -8.57 -4.58 9.20
N ALA A 211 -8.63 -3.28 8.93
CA ALA A 211 -7.75 -2.57 8.02
C ALA A 211 -7.81 -1.07 8.27
N SER A 212 -6.96 -0.32 7.61
CA SER A 212 -7.01 1.15 7.60
C SER A 212 -6.57 1.69 6.25
N PRO A 213 -7.23 2.73 5.71
CA PRO A 213 -6.63 3.53 4.65
C PRO A 213 -5.32 4.14 5.13
N VAL A 214 -4.39 4.33 4.21
CA VAL A 214 -3.13 5.02 4.46
C VAL A 214 -2.88 6.09 3.40
N ARG A 215 -2.23 7.18 3.77
CA ARG A 215 -1.58 8.05 2.80
C ARG A 215 -0.14 7.57 2.65
N ALA A 216 0.07 6.61 1.75
CA ALA A 216 1.39 6.05 1.51
C ALA A 216 2.22 7.02 0.67
N VAL A 217 3.44 7.28 1.12
CA VAL A 217 4.42 8.09 0.41
C VAL A 217 5.78 7.41 0.45
N LEU A 218 6.58 7.69 -0.56
CA LEU A 218 8.00 7.39 -0.57
C LEU A 218 8.80 8.68 -0.46
N ARG A 219 9.90 8.62 0.26
CA ARG A 219 10.87 9.70 0.36
C ARG A 219 12.23 9.19 -0.10
N ALA A 220 13.01 10.04 -0.78
CA ALA A 220 14.39 9.71 -1.13
C ALA A 220 15.22 9.45 0.13
N LEU A 221 16.06 8.42 0.07
CA LEU A 221 17.03 8.11 1.13
C LEU A 221 18.19 9.09 1.12
#